data_11b112267892fee4f06c1f6973b88ac1
#
_entry.id   11b112267892fee4f06c1f6973b88ac1
#
_cell.length_a   1.000
_cell.length_b   1.000
_cell.length_c   1.000
_cell.angle_alpha   90.00
_cell.angle_beta   90.00
_cell.angle_gamma   90.00
#
_symmetry.space_group_name_H-M   'P 1'
#
loop_
_entity.id
_entity.type
_entity.pdbx_description
1 polymer ?
#
loop_
_entity_poly.entity_id
_entity_poly.type
_entity_poly.pdbx_seq_one_letter_code
_entity_poly.pdbx_strand_id
1 'polypeptide(L)'
;MQEAAGSGETRGWARSAPTAVILTAAALATSPELLHGNSCGHDFDIHLVSWFDCVNSWRHGIAYPQWTASANYGAGEPRFIFYPPLTWLVGAALGLLLRWTQVPIALTFLLLAATGLATRALARQTLGDAPATLAGCAALFSSYALFTAYERSAFGEMAGFWIPLLLLLVLRDRNACEATLRRAFDGSAAPLALVIAGAWLSNAPLGVMASYLLAAVALVTSLSDRSWAAVIRAATSAAAGLGVAAFYLVPAAYEQRWVDIQQATDDPGLKIENSFLFGHPAGPALALHNAELLRVSSIAVGMVAVALLGWLVARRQKTLTARKRWWLPLVLIPPAVFLLQLPLSEPVWNLLPKLRFLQFPWRWLVVLEAPLGIFFAAAVWPPASRRRWVKVVRAGACGVLFLGSTAIAAFTYFQPCDEEDAVAPRLSVEQSGAGFEGVYEYAPKGADNGEVATGLPDACLAATPQTKLGILDTPGANPDWWVEQNSCEAVFHANPDAKPGIMGTAGANPEHLHFSLTLPHAGALILRLRTYPAWRITVNGRSAPQLAGREDGLTVVAVPEGRVELKADWTTTADVRIGRWLTLLTLVLLTGLWRSERRNTAERRSKSTSAAHLS
;
A
#
# COMPACT_ATOMS: atom_id res chain seq x y z
N MET A 1 -6.66 -46.88 29.76
CA MET A 1 -6.33 -45.41 29.83
C MET A 1 -5.43 -44.95 28.68
N GLN A 2 -5.37 -45.63 27.54
CA GLN A 2 -4.54 -45.26 26.37
C GLN A 2 -5.30 -44.77 25.13
N GLU A 3 -6.63 -44.84 25.09
CA GLU A 3 -7.41 -44.40 23.92
C GLU A 3 -7.84 -42.92 23.91
N ALA A 4 -7.68 -42.19 25.01
CA ALA A 4 -8.10 -40.79 25.08
C ALA A 4 -7.05 -39.80 24.56
N ALA A 5 -5.76 -40.18 24.47
CA ALA A 5 -4.69 -39.31 23.99
C ALA A 5 -4.67 -39.15 22.45
N GLY A 6 -5.03 -40.17 21.69
CA GLY A 6 -5.00 -40.15 20.22
C GLY A 6 -6.09 -39.32 19.55
N SER A 7 -7.21 -39.04 20.25
CA SER A 7 -8.34 -38.28 19.66
C SER A 7 -8.16 -36.78 19.72
N GLY A 8 -7.29 -36.26 20.62
CA GLY A 8 -6.96 -34.86 20.76
C GLY A 8 -6.00 -34.37 19.66
N GLU A 9 -4.95 -35.14 19.37
CA GLU A 9 -3.96 -34.82 18.34
C GLU A 9 -4.55 -34.85 16.93
N THR A 10 -5.31 -35.87 16.59
CA THR A 10 -5.98 -35.96 15.27
C THR A 10 -6.96 -34.82 15.03
N ARG A 11 -7.64 -34.29 16.07
CA ARG A 11 -8.49 -33.10 15.97
C ARG A 11 -7.69 -31.80 15.80
N GLY A 12 -6.50 -31.71 16.37
CA GLY A 12 -5.58 -30.55 16.20
C GLY A 12 -5.08 -30.45 14.75
N TRP A 13 -4.54 -31.52 14.22
CA TRP A 13 -4.04 -31.63 12.83
C TRP A 13 -5.11 -31.33 11.79
N ALA A 14 -6.33 -31.83 11.97
CA ALA A 14 -7.44 -31.59 11.06
C ALA A 14 -7.87 -30.12 11.01
N ARG A 15 -7.62 -29.33 12.06
CA ARG A 15 -7.91 -27.88 12.12
C ARG A 15 -6.84 -27.03 11.46
N SER A 16 -5.57 -27.44 11.54
CA SER A 16 -4.43 -26.68 10.99
C SER A 16 -4.14 -26.98 9.51
N ALA A 17 -4.54 -28.17 9.02
CA ALA A 17 -4.28 -28.59 7.64
C ALA A 17 -4.69 -27.59 6.56
N PRO A 18 -5.90 -26.96 6.58
CA PRO A 18 -6.27 -25.97 5.58
C PRO A 18 -5.39 -24.72 5.57
N THR A 19 -4.92 -24.28 6.73
CA THR A 19 -3.99 -23.15 6.85
C THR A 19 -2.63 -23.53 6.28
N ALA A 20 -2.13 -24.72 6.60
CA ALA A 20 -0.87 -25.23 6.04
C ALA A 20 -0.91 -25.31 4.50
N VAL A 21 -2.02 -25.77 3.91
CA VAL A 21 -2.21 -25.80 2.45
C VAL A 21 -2.10 -24.39 1.84
N ILE A 22 -2.72 -23.38 2.44
CA ILE A 22 -2.65 -21.99 1.93
C ILE A 22 -1.24 -21.43 2.08
N LEU A 23 -0.55 -21.69 3.20
CA LEU A 23 0.83 -21.24 3.39
C LEU A 23 1.77 -21.92 2.38
N THR A 24 1.58 -23.22 2.10
CA THR A 24 2.33 -23.92 1.05
C THR A 24 2.04 -23.33 -0.33
N ALA A 25 0.77 -23.00 -0.61
CA ALA A 25 0.39 -22.36 -1.86
C ALA A 25 1.04 -20.95 -2.00
N ALA A 26 1.06 -20.16 -0.93
CA ALA A 26 1.76 -18.87 -0.93
C ALA A 26 3.27 -19.04 -1.13
N ALA A 27 3.91 -20.02 -0.48
CA ALA A 27 5.32 -20.34 -0.69
C ALA A 27 5.61 -20.77 -2.14
N LEU A 28 4.69 -21.54 -2.77
CA LEU A 28 4.80 -21.88 -4.18
C LEU A 28 4.69 -20.63 -5.07
N ALA A 29 3.72 -19.75 -4.81
CA ALA A 29 3.58 -18.50 -5.56
C ALA A 29 4.78 -17.55 -5.36
N THR A 30 5.52 -17.64 -4.27
CA THR A 30 6.75 -16.83 -4.02
C THR A 30 8.02 -17.56 -4.50
N SER A 31 7.91 -18.81 -4.96
CA SER A 31 9.09 -19.62 -5.35
C SER A 31 9.95 -19.03 -6.47
N PRO A 32 9.44 -18.30 -7.48
CA PRO A 32 10.29 -17.62 -8.45
C PRO A 32 11.25 -16.61 -7.81
N GLU A 33 10.78 -15.82 -6.85
CA GLU A 33 11.63 -14.88 -6.10
C GLU A 33 12.66 -15.60 -5.22
N LEU A 34 12.32 -16.78 -4.67
CA LEU A 34 13.26 -17.59 -3.91
C LEU A 34 14.35 -18.21 -4.78
N LEU A 35 14.06 -18.53 -6.05
CA LEU A 35 14.97 -19.21 -6.97
C LEU A 35 15.82 -18.23 -7.78
N HIS A 36 15.28 -17.09 -8.17
CA HIS A 36 15.90 -16.12 -9.07
C HIS A 36 16.27 -14.79 -8.40
N GLY A 37 15.95 -14.61 -7.12
CA GLY A 37 16.10 -13.34 -6.42
C GLY A 37 14.84 -12.47 -6.50
N ASN A 38 14.94 -11.24 -6.02
CA ASN A 38 13.81 -10.32 -6.00
C ASN A 38 13.34 -9.99 -7.43
N SER A 39 12.05 -9.73 -7.59
CA SER A 39 11.52 -9.09 -8.79
C SER A 39 11.57 -7.59 -8.59
N CYS A 40 12.33 -6.87 -9.41
CA CYS A 40 12.50 -5.42 -9.35
C CYS A 40 11.49 -4.73 -10.30
N GLY A 41 10.20 -4.90 -9.99
CA GLY A 41 9.12 -4.27 -10.72
C GLY A 41 8.99 -2.78 -10.45
N HIS A 42 8.03 -2.11 -11.09
CA HIS A 42 7.90 -0.66 -11.14
C HIS A 42 7.90 0.05 -9.77
N ASP A 43 7.29 -0.54 -8.73
CA ASP A 43 7.17 0.07 -7.41
C ASP A 43 8.26 -0.43 -6.43
N PHE A 44 9.20 -1.28 -6.89
CA PHE A 44 10.19 -1.93 -6.03
C PHE A 44 11.06 -0.92 -5.28
N ASP A 45 11.66 0.00 -6.02
CA ASP A 45 12.60 1.00 -5.50
C ASP A 45 11.98 1.89 -4.44
N ILE A 46 10.80 2.46 -4.72
CA ILE A 46 10.12 3.35 -3.76
C ILE A 46 9.84 2.65 -2.44
N HIS A 47 9.51 1.35 -2.48
CA HIS A 47 9.31 0.56 -1.28
C HIS A 47 10.61 0.31 -0.53
N LEU A 48 11.65 -0.15 -1.23
CA LEU A 48 12.93 -0.50 -0.64
C LEU A 48 13.59 0.70 0.06
N VAL A 49 13.67 1.84 -0.66
CA VAL A 49 14.22 3.09 -0.12
C VAL A 49 13.40 3.58 1.08
N SER A 50 12.06 3.52 1.00
CA SER A 50 11.21 3.89 2.14
C SER A 50 11.46 3.02 3.37
N TRP A 51 11.77 1.73 3.20
CA TRP A 51 12.11 0.85 4.32
C TRP A 51 13.48 1.22 4.94
N PHE A 52 14.47 1.57 4.12
CA PHE A 52 15.78 2.02 4.60
C PHE A 52 15.65 3.30 5.42
N ASP A 53 14.99 4.33 4.88
CA ASP A 53 14.75 5.61 5.56
C ASP A 53 13.96 5.45 6.86
N CYS A 54 12.95 4.56 6.87
CA CYS A 54 12.18 4.27 8.08
C CYS A 54 13.06 3.64 9.16
N VAL A 55 13.90 2.65 8.82
CA VAL A 55 14.83 2.03 9.78
C VAL A 55 15.86 3.03 10.25
N ASN A 56 16.38 3.88 9.36
CA ASN A 56 17.29 4.96 9.74
C ASN A 56 16.64 5.91 10.76
N SER A 57 15.39 6.33 10.50
CA SER A 57 14.60 7.16 11.42
C SER A 57 14.40 6.50 12.79
N TRP A 58 14.09 5.20 12.82
CA TRP A 58 13.94 4.45 14.08
C TRP A 58 15.24 4.37 14.88
N ARG A 59 16.38 4.23 14.22
CA ARG A 59 17.71 4.27 14.88
C ARG A 59 17.99 5.61 15.56
N HIS A 60 17.40 6.70 15.07
CA HIS A 60 17.47 8.03 15.65
C HIS A 60 16.34 8.34 16.64
N GLY A 61 15.50 7.35 16.99
CA GLY A 61 14.42 7.51 17.96
C GLY A 61 13.13 8.11 17.40
N ILE A 62 13.02 8.28 16.09
CA ILE A 62 11.83 8.80 15.41
C ILE A 62 10.90 7.63 15.10
N ALA A 63 9.90 7.39 15.95
CA ALA A 63 9.01 6.23 15.85
C ALA A 63 8.10 6.24 14.62
N TYR A 64 7.69 7.43 14.17
CA TYR A 64 6.85 7.62 12.98
C TYR A 64 7.41 8.79 12.16
N PRO A 65 8.31 8.51 11.23
CA PRO A 65 8.91 9.54 10.38
C PRO A 65 7.88 10.18 9.45
N GLN A 66 8.13 11.43 9.10
CA GLN A 66 7.35 12.17 8.11
C GLN A 66 8.20 12.58 6.91
N TRP A 67 9.53 12.56 7.06
CA TRP A 67 10.51 12.96 6.08
C TRP A 67 11.36 11.77 5.61
N THR A 68 11.55 11.63 4.30
CA THR A 68 12.42 10.64 3.65
C THR A 68 13.73 11.37 3.31
N ALA A 69 14.77 11.15 4.10
CA ALA A 69 16.00 11.95 4.00
C ALA A 69 16.86 11.58 2.79
N SER A 70 16.80 10.33 2.32
CA SER A 70 17.59 9.85 1.19
C SER A 70 17.06 10.27 -0.18
N ALA A 71 15.80 10.70 -0.27
CA ALA A 71 15.19 11.15 -1.52
C ALA A 71 15.83 12.43 -2.06
N ASN A 72 15.67 12.68 -3.36
CA ASN A 72 16.24 13.84 -4.05
C ASN A 72 17.73 14.01 -3.77
N TYR A 73 18.48 12.92 -3.90
CA TYR A 73 19.92 12.85 -3.67
C TYR A 73 20.34 13.41 -2.31
N GLY A 74 19.57 13.08 -1.27
CA GLY A 74 19.81 13.51 0.11
C GLY A 74 19.19 14.85 0.50
N ALA A 75 18.50 15.54 -0.40
CA ALA A 75 17.75 16.76 -0.07
C ALA A 75 16.38 16.47 0.58
N GLY A 76 15.91 15.25 0.47
CA GLY A 76 14.72 14.73 1.13
C GLY A 76 13.39 15.12 0.49
N GLU A 77 12.32 14.49 0.97
CA GLU A 77 10.92 14.78 0.59
C GLU A 77 9.93 14.31 1.67
N PRO A 78 8.67 14.82 1.67
CA PRO A 78 7.65 14.47 2.67
C PRO A 78 6.91 13.16 2.35
N ARG A 79 7.57 12.14 1.80
CA ARG A 79 6.96 10.88 1.33
C ARG A 79 6.08 10.20 2.39
N PHE A 80 6.54 10.12 3.64
CA PHE A 80 5.82 9.45 4.71
C PHE A 80 4.54 10.16 5.15
N ILE A 81 4.32 11.41 4.72
CA ILE A 81 3.05 12.12 4.90
C ILE A 81 2.03 11.61 3.89
N PHE A 82 2.44 11.35 2.65
CA PHE A 82 1.54 11.04 1.54
C PHE A 82 1.41 9.54 1.26
N TYR A 83 2.46 8.77 1.52
CA TYR A 83 2.47 7.33 1.26
C TYR A 83 1.90 6.53 2.44
N PRO A 84 0.94 5.60 2.23
CA PRO A 84 0.27 4.86 3.29
C PRO A 84 1.23 4.07 4.18
N PRO A 85 1.07 4.14 5.54
CA PRO A 85 2.13 3.74 6.47
C PRO A 85 2.30 2.23 6.66
N LEU A 86 1.26 1.39 6.49
CA LEU A 86 1.39 -0.03 6.84
C LEU A 86 2.45 -0.75 6.03
N THR A 87 2.55 -0.46 4.73
CA THR A 87 3.48 -1.16 3.84
C THR A 87 4.93 -0.86 4.20
N TRP A 88 5.28 0.43 4.40
CA TRP A 88 6.66 0.78 4.74
C TRP A 88 7.00 0.44 6.20
N LEU A 89 6.05 0.54 7.15
CA LEU A 89 6.27 0.08 8.53
C LEU A 89 6.54 -1.42 8.61
N VAL A 90 5.76 -2.24 7.87
CA VAL A 90 5.94 -3.70 7.89
C VAL A 90 7.24 -4.09 7.20
N GLY A 91 7.58 -3.51 6.04
CA GLY A 91 8.83 -3.77 5.36
C GLY A 91 10.05 -3.35 6.19
N ALA A 92 10.02 -2.17 6.82
CA ALA A 92 11.06 -1.73 7.73
C ALA A 92 11.21 -2.65 8.95
N ALA A 93 10.09 -3.09 9.56
CA ALA A 93 10.11 -4.03 10.68
C ALA A 93 10.72 -5.39 10.28
N LEU A 94 10.41 -5.89 9.08
CA LEU A 94 11.06 -7.08 8.54
C LEU A 94 12.56 -6.86 8.32
N GLY A 95 12.97 -5.66 7.87
CA GLY A 95 14.39 -5.28 7.69
C GLY A 95 15.20 -5.24 8.97
N LEU A 96 14.55 -5.11 10.15
CA LEU A 96 15.22 -5.28 11.46
C LEU A 96 15.44 -6.76 11.82
N LEU A 97 14.70 -7.69 11.22
CA LEU A 97 14.68 -9.11 11.57
C LEU A 97 15.37 -10.00 10.54
N LEU A 98 15.36 -9.59 9.27
CA LEU A 98 15.82 -10.36 8.12
C LEU A 98 16.95 -9.62 7.40
N ARG A 99 17.66 -10.33 6.52
CA ARG A 99 18.57 -9.69 5.56
C ARG A 99 17.73 -8.91 4.54
N TRP A 100 18.20 -7.76 4.13
CA TRP A 100 17.47 -6.88 3.20
C TRP A 100 17.04 -7.58 1.90
N THR A 101 17.86 -8.48 1.36
CA THR A 101 17.51 -9.29 0.17
C THR A 101 16.34 -10.24 0.40
N GLN A 102 16.00 -10.55 1.66
CA GLN A 102 14.89 -11.45 2.03
C GLN A 102 13.60 -10.68 2.34
N VAL A 103 13.69 -9.38 2.60
CA VAL A 103 12.53 -8.57 3.04
C VAL A 103 11.43 -8.52 1.98
N PRO A 104 11.71 -8.20 0.68
CA PRO A 104 10.66 -8.20 -0.35
C PRO A 104 10.00 -9.57 -0.49
N ILE A 105 10.78 -10.65 -0.52
CA ILE A 105 10.29 -12.04 -0.64
C ILE A 105 9.37 -12.41 0.51
N ALA A 106 9.80 -12.08 1.76
CA ALA A 106 9.00 -12.35 2.95
C ALA A 106 7.69 -11.54 2.94
N LEU A 107 7.72 -10.30 2.49
CA LEU A 107 6.53 -9.46 2.39
C LEU A 107 5.57 -9.97 1.32
N THR A 108 6.05 -10.35 0.12
CA THR A 108 5.26 -11.02 -0.92
C THR A 108 4.56 -12.27 -0.36
N PHE A 109 5.32 -13.15 0.32
CA PHE A 109 4.76 -14.35 0.95
C PHE A 109 3.65 -14.00 1.95
N LEU A 110 3.88 -13.05 2.85
CA LEU A 110 2.90 -12.67 3.88
C LEU A 110 1.61 -12.10 3.28
N LEU A 111 1.71 -11.25 2.26
CA LEU A 111 0.56 -10.62 1.61
C LEU A 111 -0.27 -11.63 0.82
N LEU A 112 0.37 -12.53 0.07
CA LEU A 112 -0.31 -13.61 -0.64
C LEU A 112 -0.97 -14.59 0.34
N ALA A 113 -0.28 -14.98 1.41
CA ALA A 113 -0.85 -15.84 2.45
C ALA A 113 -2.06 -15.19 3.12
N ALA A 114 -2.00 -13.89 3.43
CA ALA A 114 -3.12 -13.14 4.00
C ALA A 114 -4.32 -13.12 3.05
N THR A 115 -4.10 -12.90 1.75
CA THR A 115 -5.16 -12.92 0.71
C THR A 115 -5.82 -14.30 0.63
N GLY A 116 -5.04 -15.38 0.62
CA GLY A 116 -5.56 -16.75 0.63
C GLY A 116 -6.36 -17.06 1.89
N LEU A 117 -5.86 -16.69 3.07
CA LEU A 117 -6.54 -16.94 4.36
C LEU A 117 -7.82 -16.11 4.49
N ALA A 118 -7.82 -14.86 4.09
CA ALA A 118 -8.98 -13.98 4.12
C ALA A 118 -10.07 -14.47 3.14
N THR A 119 -9.69 -14.86 1.92
CA THR A 119 -10.63 -15.44 0.93
C THR A 119 -11.21 -16.75 1.42
N ARG A 120 -10.41 -17.63 2.03
CA ARG A 120 -10.92 -18.84 2.68
C ARG A 120 -11.93 -18.53 3.77
N ALA A 121 -11.66 -17.53 4.62
CA ALA A 121 -12.58 -17.14 5.68
C ALA A 121 -13.93 -16.67 5.13
N LEU A 122 -13.92 -15.91 4.03
CA LEU A 122 -15.14 -15.49 3.31
C LEU A 122 -15.85 -16.72 2.70
N ALA A 123 -15.13 -17.57 1.96
CA ALA A 123 -15.68 -18.74 1.28
C ALA A 123 -16.33 -19.75 2.23
N ARG A 124 -15.78 -19.90 3.45
CA ARG A 124 -16.33 -20.80 4.49
C ARG A 124 -17.72 -20.44 4.98
N GLN A 125 -18.21 -19.24 4.70
CA GLN A 125 -19.58 -18.87 5.07
C GLN A 125 -20.64 -19.61 4.24
N THR A 126 -20.25 -20.14 3.08
CA THR A 126 -21.17 -20.76 2.11
C THR A 126 -20.65 -22.08 1.56
N LEU A 127 -19.35 -22.32 1.56
CA LEU A 127 -18.70 -23.53 1.07
C LEU A 127 -18.15 -24.36 2.24
N GLY A 128 -17.99 -25.66 2.04
CA GLY A 128 -17.29 -26.54 2.98
C GLY A 128 -15.79 -26.25 3.06
N ASP A 129 -15.08 -26.85 4.02
CA ASP A 129 -13.66 -26.55 4.27
C ASP A 129 -12.74 -26.77 3.06
N ALA A 130 -12.88 -27.88 2.34
CA ALA A 130 -12.02 -28.16 1.17
C ALA A 130 -12.22 -27.16 0.02
N PRO A 131 -13.46 -26.90 -0.47
CA PRO A 131 -13.64 -25.87 -1.50
C PRO A 131 -13.33 -24.46 -1.01
N ALA A 132 -13.52 -24.14 0.27
CA ALA A 132 -13.11 -22.85 0.81
C ALA A 132 -11.58 -22.69 0.83
N THR A 133 -10.84 -23.77 1.12
CA THR A 133 -9.37 -23.75 1.04
C THR A 133 -8.91 -23.60 -0.40
N LEU A 134 -9.56 -24.30 -1.34
CA LEU A 134 -9.29 -24.14 -2.78
C LEU A 134 -9.59 -22.70 -3.25
N ALA A 135 -10.65 -22.06 -2.75
CA ALA A 135 -10.96 -20.68 -3.06
C ALA A 135 -9.83 -19.72 -2.61
N GLY A 136 -9.29 -19.94 -1.41
CA GLY A 136 -8.13 -19.19 -0.92
C GLY A 136 -6.90 -19.38 -1.80
N CYS A 137 -6.59 -20.64 -2.18
CA CYS A 137 -5.48 -20.90 -3.11
C CYS A 137 -5.73 -20.23 -4.47
N ALA A 138 -6.92 -20.35 -5.06
CA ALA A 138 -7.22 -19.78 -6.36
C ALA A 138 -7.14 -18.24 -6.39
N ALA A 139 -7.44 -17.58 -5.28
CA ALA A 139 -7.31 -16.12 -5.18
C ALA A 139 -5.85 -15.69 -5.25
N LEU A 140 -4.94 -16.30 -4.49
CA LEU A 140 -3.51 -15.95 -4.49
C LEU A 140 -2.79 -16.34 -5.79
N PHE A 141 -3.32 -17.31 -6.56
CA PHE A 141 -2.83 -17.65 -7.91
C PHE A 141 -3.59 -16.93 -9.02
N SER A 142 -4.42 -15.94 -8.70
CA SER A 142 -5.03 -15.11 -9.74
C SER A 142 -3.95 -14.45 -10.59
N SER A 143 -4.20 -14.30 -11.88
CA SER A 143 -3.22 -13.67 -12.78
C SER A 143 -2.87 -12.27 -12.33
N TYR A 144 -3.81 -11.53 -11.72
CA TYR A 144 -3.55 -10.19 -11.23
C TYR A 144 -2.70 -10.16 -9.95
N ALA A 145 -2.91 -11.08 -9.01
CA ALA A 145 -2.07 -11.18 -7.81
C ALA A 145 -0.60 -11.47 -8.18
N LEU A 146 -0.37 -12.39 -9.14
CA LEU A 146 0.98 -12.71 -9.62
C LEU A 146 1.58 -11.60 -10.47
N PHE A 147 0.79 -10.92 -11.30
CA PHE A 147 1.20 -9.72 -12.04
C PHE A 147 1.64 -8.59 -11.10
N THR A 148 0.83 -8.31 -10.06
CA THR A 148 1.15 -7.28 -9.07
C THR A 148 2.39 -7.62 -8.26
N ALA A 149 2.63 -8.92 -8.00
CA ALA A 149 3.82 -9.39 -7.29
C ALA A 149 5.09 -9.28 -8.15
N TYR A 150 5.05 -9.72 -9.40
CA TYR A 150 6.27 -9.88 -10.20
C TYR A 150 6.55 -8.72 -11.14
N GLU A 151 5.55 -8.21 -11.90
CA GLU A 151 5.73 -7.12 -12.85
C GLU A 151 5.84 -5.77 -12.13
N ARG A 152 5.05 -5.61 -11.06
CA ARG A 152 4.93 -4.31 -10.42
C ARG A 152 5.64 -4.19 -9.08
N SER A 153 5.85 -5.30 -8.38
CA SER A 153 6.33 -5.30 -6.99
C SER A 153 5.56 -4.32 -6.09
N ALA A 154 4.24 -4.16 -6.36
CA ALA A 154 3.38 -3.17 -5.72
C ALA A 154 2.85 -3.69 -4.37
N PHE A 155 3.71 -3.77 -3.36
CA PHE A 155 3.38 -4.34 -2.05
C PHE A 155 2.17 -3.68 -1.38
N GLY A 156 1.97 -2.38 -1.59
CA GLY A 156 0.78 -1.68 -1.10
C GLY A 156 -0.51 -2.22 -1.69
N GLU A 157 -0.53 -2.49 -2.99
CA GLU A 157 -1.68 -3.03 -3.71
C GLU A 157 -1.90 -4.52 -3.41
N MET A 158 -0.83 -5.29 -3.21
CA MET A 158 -0.89 -6.69 -2.76
C MET A 158 -1.57 -6.86 -1.39
N ALA A 159 -1.76 -5.79 -0.62
CA ALA A 159 -2.57 -5.82 0.61
C ALA A 159 -4.09 -5.99 0.32
N GLY A 160 -4.45 -6.49 -0.86
CA GLY A 160 -5.83 -6.80 -1.28
C GLY A 160 -6.61 -7.73 -0.37
N PHE A 161 -5.98 -8.41 0.60
CA PHE A 161 -6.65 -9.23 1.60
C PHE A 161 -7.71 -8.47 2.44
N TRP A 162 -7.66 -7.15 2.48
CA TRP A 162 -8.70 -6.34 3.10
C TRP A 162 -10.05 -6.48 2.39
N ILE A 163 -10.06 -6.72 1.08
CA ILE A 163 -11.30 -6.87 0.28
C ILE A 163 -12.13 -8.09 0.72
N PRO A 164 -11.61 -9.33 0.75
CA PRO A 164 -12.38 -10.47 1.25
C PRO A 164 -12.78 -10.34 2.73
N LEU A 165 -11.98 -9.67 3.58
CA LEU A 165 -12.37 -9.36 4.95
C LEU A 165 -13.54 -8.38 5.01
N LEU A 166 -13.53 -7.33 4.19
CA LEU A 166 -14.65 -6.40 4.04
C LEU A 166 -15.92 -7.14 3.63
N LEU A 167 -15.84 -7.93 2.56
CA LEU A 167 -16.97 -8.72 2.06
C LEU A 167 -17.49 -9.69 3.13
N LEU A 168 -16.61 -10.35 3.86
CA LEU A 168 -16.97 -11.24 4.96
C LEU A 168 -17.80 -10.50 6.03
N LEU A 169 -17.31 -9.34 6.46
CA LEU A 169 -17.95 -8.60 7.55
C LEU A 169 -19.28 -7.94 7.13
N VAL A 170 -19.36 -7.42 5.90
CA VAL A 170 -20.61 -6.84 5.38
C VAL A 170 -21.66 -7.94 5.16
N LEU A 171 -21.26 -9.08 4.63
CA LEU A 171 -22.16 -10.16 4.28
C LEU A 171 -22.55 -11.06 5.47
N ARG A 172 -21.78 -11.15 6.53
CA ARG A 172 -21.97 -12.07 7.66
C ARG A 172 -23.13 -11.71 8.57
N ASP A 173 -23.38 -10.44 8.82
CA ASP A 173 -24.25 -9.99 9.91
C ASP A 173 -25.70 -9.75 9.47
N ARG A 174 -26.54 -10.76 9.61
CA ARG A 174 -27.82 -10.72 8.94
C ARG A 174 -28.98 -11.43 9.58
N ASN A 175 -28.88 -11.80 10.81
CA ASN A 175 -30.03 -12.27 11.58
C ASN A 175 -30.86 -11.12 12.17
N ALA A 176 -30.62 -9.90 11.70
CA ALA A 176 -31.19 -8.69 12.23
C ALA A 176 -32.43 -8.27 11.44
N CYS A 177 -33.53 -8.95 11.65
CA CYS A 177 -34.86 -8.47 11.27
C CYS A 177 -35.28 -7.22 12.07
N GLU A 178 -34.50 -6.81 13.09
CA GLU A 178 -34.71 -5.60 13.90
C GLU A 178 -33.65 -4.55 13.56
N ALA A 179 -33.91 -3.80 12.49
CA ALA A 179 -33.11 -2.65 12.08
C ALA A 179 -33.42 -1.42 12.95
N THR A 180 -32.95 -1.43 14.18
CA THR A 180 -32.94 -0.21 15.00
C THR A 180 -31.63 0.55 14.79
N LEU A 181 -31.70 1.87 14.71
CA LEU A 181 -30.54 2.79 14.69
C LEU A 181 -29.49 2.42 15.78
N ARG A 182 -29.92 1.83 16.88
CA ARG A 182 -29.08 1.32 17.97
C ARG A 182 -28.06 0.27 17.51
N ARG A 183 -28.31 -0.49 16.44
CA ARG A 183 -27.40 -1.51 15.91
C ARG A 183 -26.41 -0.97 14.87
N ALA A 184 -26.67 0.20 14.29
CA ALA A 184 -25.70 0.88 13.44
C ALA A 184 -24.45 1.30 14.23
N PHE A 185 -24.60 1.47 15.55
CA PHE A 185 -23.57 1.88 16.49
C PHE A 185 -23.17 0.77 17.48
N ASP A 186 -23.51 -0.49 17.21
CA ASP A 186 -23.04 -1.60 18.02
C ASP A 186 -21.60 -1.99 17.68
N GLY A 187 -20.94 -2.77 18.54
CA GLY A 187 -19.54 -3.15 18.36
C GLY A 187 -19.26 -4.03 17.13
N SER A 188 -20.30 -4.46 16.38
CA SER A 188 -20.14 -5.14 15.09
C SER A 188 -19.59 -4.22 14.01
N ALA A 189 -19.73 -2.92 14.14
CA ALA A 189 -19.15 -1.91 13.26
C ALA A 189 -17.63 -1.79 13.42
N ALA A 190 -17.08 -2.10 14.60
CA ALA A 190 -15.65 -1.91 14.89
C ALA A 190 -14.73 -2.78 13.99
N PRO A 191 -14.94 -4.10 13.77
CA PRO A 191 -14.13 -4.87 12.85
C PRO A 191 -14.17 -4.33 11.42
N LEU A 192 -15.34 -3.88 10.94
CA LEU A 192 -15.48 -3.32 9.60
C LEU A 192 -14.76 -1.97 9.48
N ALA A 193 -14.81 -1.13 10.52
CA ALA A 193 -14.05 0.12 10.59
C ALA A 193 -12.54 -0.15 10.52
N LEU A 194 -12.03 -1.16 11.25
CA LEU A 194 -10.61 -1.54 11.20
C LEU A 194 -10.19 -2.06 9.82
N VAL A 195 -11.06 -2.78 9.11
CA VAL A 195 -10.77 -3.23 7.74
C VAL A 195 -10.69 -2.06 6.77
N ILE A 196 -11.59 -1.08 6.88
CA ILE A 196 -11.52 0.15 6.07
C ILE A 196 -10.26 0.94 6.40
N ALA A 197 -9.95 1.13 7.70
CA ALA A 197 -8.71 1.79 8.11
C ALA A 197 -7.47 1.05 7.57
N GLY A 198 -7.42 -0.28 7.69
CA GLY A 198 -6.34 -1.10 7.18
C GLY A 198 -6.13 -0.96 5.67
N ALA A 199 -7.20 -0.93 4.89
CA ALA A 199 -7.12 -0.71 3.45
C ALA A 199 -6.50 0.67 3.12
N TRP A 200 -6.97 1.75 3.76
CA TRP A 200 -6.43 3.10 3.59
C TRP A 200 -4.98 3.23 4.05
N LEU A 201 -4.62 2.58 5.15
CA LEU A 201 -3.26 2.62 5.70
C LEU A 201 -2.28 1.72 4.94
N SER A 202 -2.76 0.76 4.13
CA SER A 202 -1.91 -0.09 3.29
C SER A 202 -1.63 0.54 1.92
N ASN A 203 -2.69 1.08 1.27
CA ASN A 203 -2.60 1.67 -0.05
C ASN A 203 -3.80 2.61 -0.26
N ALA A 204 -3.56 3.87 -0.63
CA ALA A 204 -4.63 4.86 -0.80
C ALA A 204 -5.63 4.46 -1.92
N PRO A 205 -5.20 4.01 -3.12
CA PRO A 205 -6.09 3.41 -4.12
C PRO A 205 -6.95 2.28 -3.56
N LEU A 206 -6.37 1.34 -2.80
CA LEU A 206 -7.11 0.24 -2.17
C LEU A 206 -8.15 0.76 -1.17
N GLY A 207 -7.82 1.78 -0.40
CA GLY A 207 -8.74 2.46 0.53
C GLY A 207 -9.94 3.06 -0.19
N VAL A 208 -9.71 3.74 -1.34
CA VAL A 208 -10.77 4.27 -2.21
C VAL A 208 -11.65 3.14 -2.74
N MET A 209 -11.05 2.10 -3.33
CA MET A 209 -11.78 0.93 -3.85
C MET A 209 -12.58 0.22 -2.77
N ALA A 210 -12.02 -0.01 -1.58
CA ALA A 210 -12.70 -0.62 -0.45
C ALA A 210 -13.91 0.21 0.01
N SER A 211 -13.78 1.54 0.04
CA SER A 211 -14.87 2.45 0.43
C SER A 211 -16.03 2.41 -0.57
N TYR A 212 -15.75 2.44 -1.87
CA TYR A 212 -16.78 2.33 -2.91
C TYR A 212 -17.40 0.93 -2.98
N LEU A 213 -16.59 -0.11 -2.83
CA LEU A 213 -17.09 -1.48 -2.75
C LEU A 213 -18.03 -1.67 -1.54
N LEU A 214 -17.65 -1.12 -0.38
CA LEU A 214 -18.49 -1.14 0.82
C LEU A 214 -19.84 -0.48 0.56
N ALA A 215 -19.85 0.70 -0.05
CA ALA A 215 -21.08 1.44 -0.39
C ALA A 215 -21.95 0.63 -1.37
N ALA A 216 -21.35 0.09 -2.44
CA ALA A 216 -22.07 -0.68 -3.45
C ALA A 216 -22.68 -1.97 -2.87
N VAL A 217 -21.90 -2.76 -2.11
CA VAL A 217 -22.37 -4.00 -1.49
C VAL A 217 -23.43 -3.72 -0.43
N ALA A 218 -23.28 -2.66 0.35
CA ALA A 218 -24.28 -2.24 1.34
C ALA A 218 -25.61 -1.81 0.66
N LEU A 219 -25.54 -1.10 -0.45
CA LEU A 219 -26.71 -0.70 -1.23
C LEU A 219 -27.43 -1.92 -1.82
N VAL A 220 -26.73 -2.81 -2.52
CA VAL A 220 -27.28 -4.06 -3.08
C VAL A 220 -27.95 -4.89 -1.98
N THR A 221 -27.29 -4.97 -0.83
CA THR A 221 -27.82 -5.67 0.33
C THR A 221 -29.07 -5.02 0.87
N SER A 222 -29.07 -3.69 1.04
CA SER A 222 -30.22 -2.94 1.55
C SER A 222 -31.43 -3.05 0.64
N LEU A 223 -31.23 -3.00 -0.67
CA LEU A 223 -32.27 -3.19 -1.67
C LEU A 223 -32.84 -4.63 -1.63
N SER A 224 -31.97 -5.63 -1.50
CA SER A 224 -32.40 -7.04 -1.41
C SER A 224 -33.18 -7.32 -0.12
N ASP A 225 -32.82 -6.67 0.97
CA ASP A 225 -33.42 -6.88 2.28
C ASP A 225 -34.57 -5.92 2.57
N ARG A 226 -34.79 -4.94 1.70
CA ARG A 226 -35.74 -3.83 1.90
C ARG A 226 -35.53 -3.12 3.24
N SER A 227 -34.25 -2.91 3.62
CA SER A 227 -33.84 -2.31 4.89
C SER A 227 -32.57 -1.49 4.71
N TRP A 228 -32.56 -0.26 5.19
CA TRP A 228 -31.39 0.64 5.17
C TRP A 228 -30.30 0.32 6.20
N ALA A 229 -30.50 -0.72 7.03
CA ALA A 229 -29.55 -1.06 8.10
C ALA A 229 -28.13 -1.33 7.59
N ALA A 230 -27.99 -1.99 6.43
CA ALA A 230 -26.68 -2.27 5.86
C ALA A 230 -25.96 -0.98 5.41
N VAL A 231 -26.68 -0.03 4.81
CA VAL A 231 -26.10 1.27 4.39
C VAL A 231 -25.71 2.09 5.61
N ILE A 232 -26.56 2.19 6.64
CA ILE A 232 -26.25 2.95 7.86
C ILE A 232 -25.01 2.36 8.55
N ARG A 233 -24.94 1.03 8.69
CA ARG A 233 -23.76 0.37 9.27
C ARG A 233 -22.49 0.57 8.43
N ALA A 234 -22.59 0.49 7.11
CA ALA A 234 -21.49 0.76 6.21
C ALA A 234 -20.98 2.19 6.36
N ALA A 235 -21.90 3.18 6.38
CA ALA A 235 -21.54 4.58 6.53
C ALA A 235 -20.87 4.89 7.89
N THR A 236 -21.41 4.35 8.98
CA THR A 236 -20.82 4.53 10.32
C THR A 236 -19.46 3.83 10.45
N SER A 237 -19.32 2.63 9.87
CA SER A 237 -18.05 1.92 9.86
C SER A 237 -17.01 2.59 8.97
N ALA A 238 -17.42 3.13 7.83
CA ALA A 238 -16.53 3.90 6.95
C ALA A 238 -16.05 5.18 7.66
N ALA A 239 -16.95 5.95 8.26
CA ALA A 239 -16.59 7.14 9.02
C ALA A 239 -15.64 6.83 10.18
N ALA A 240 -15.90 5.76 10.93
CA ALA A 240 -15.01 5.32 12.00
C ALA A 240 -13.67 4.79 11.45
N GLY A 241 -13.66 4.08 10.32
CA GLY A 241 -12.44 3.62 9.66
C GLY A 241 -11.55 4.76 9.20
N LEU A 242 -12.14 5.78 8.57
CA LEU A 242 -11.44 7.02 8.21
C LEU A 242 -10.94 7.77 9.45
N GLY A 243 -11.73 7.76 10.53
CA GLY A 243 -11.31 8.32 11.83
C GLY A 243 -10.11 7.60 12.44
N VAL A 244 -10.03 6.26 12.35
CA VAL A 244 -8.85 5.48 12.78
C VAL A 244 -7.62 5.81 11.91
N ALA A 245 -7.81 6.02 10.61
CA ALA A 245 -6.74 6.38 9.68
C ALA A 245 -6.43 7.90 9.65
N ALA A 246 -7.10 8.72 10.48
CA ALA A 246 -7.03 10.18 10.42
C ALA A 246 -5.62 10.74 10.67
N PHE A 247 -4.78 10.05 11.47
CA PHE A 247 -3.40 10.45 11.71
C PHE A 247 -2.54 10.51 10.43
N TYR A 248 -2.93 9.74 9.42
CA TYR A 248 -2.36 9.72 8.08
C TYR A 248 -3.19 10.56 7.10
N LEU A 249 -4.52 10.36 7.05
CA LEU A 249 -5.38 10.96 6.04
C LEU A 249 -5.51 12.48 6.18
N VAL A 250 -5.51 13.02 7.41
CA VAL A 250 -5.67 14.46 7.63
C VAL A 250 -4.45 15.24 7.14
N PRO A 251 -3.20 14.91 7.54
CA PRO A 251 -2.03 15.58 6.95
C PRO A 251 -1.91 15.33 5.45
N ALA A 252 -2.08 14.09 4.97
CA ALA A 252 -2.03 13.80 3.55
C ALA A 252 -3.00 14.64 2.71
N ALA A 253 -4.23 14.88 3.21
CA ALA A 253 -5.22 15.71 2.53
C ALA A 253 -4.94 17.21 2.64
N TYR A 254 -4.40 17.67 3.77
CA TYR A 254 -4.16 19.08 4.02
C TYR A 254 -2.89 19.58 3.34
N GLU A 255 -1.82 18.81 3.38
CA GLU A 255 -0.49 19.20 2.94
C GLU A 255 -0.29 19.05 1.42
N GLN A 256 -1.24 18.43 0.68
CA GLN A 256 -1.25 18.39 -0.79
C GLN A 256 -1.06 19.77 -1.44
N ARG A 257 -1.43 20.85 -0.76
CA ARG A 257 -1.27 22.21 -1.24
C ARG A 257 0.18 22.70 -1.24
N TRP A 258 1.09 22.00 -0.55
CA TRP A 258 2.50 22.36 -0.43
C TRP A 258 3.39 21.63 -1.43
N VAL A 259 2.85 20.61 -2.09
CA VAL A 259 3.55 19.78 -3.06
C VAL A 259 2.81 19.78 -4.40
N ASP A 260 3.49 19.34 -5.45
CA ASP A 260 2.91 19.25 -6.80
C ASP A 260 2.21 17.91 -7.06
N ILE A 261 1.23 17.62 -6.21
CA ILE A 261 0.48 16.34 -6.25
C ILE A 261 -0.22 16.09 -7.60
N GLN A 262 -0.38 17.11 -8.45
CA GLN A 262 -1.02 16.96 -9.77
C GLN A 262 -0.16 16.12 -10.71
N GLN A 263 1.16 16.12 -10.54
CA GLN A 263 2.05 15.28 -11.33
C GLN A 263 1.71 13.78 -11.22
N ALA A 264 1.11 13.34 -10.12
CA ALA A 264 0.59 11.97 -9.98
C ALA A 264 -0.48 11.59 -11.03
N THR A 265 -1.08 12.57 -11.73
CA THR A 265 -2.16 12.34 -12.70
C THR A 265 -1.95 13.03 -14.04
N ASP A 266 -0.94 13.89 -14.15
CA ASP A 266 -0.72 14.71 -15.36
C ASP A 266 0.21 14.02 -16.37
N ASP A 267 1.04 13.08 -15.93
CA ASP A 267 1.85 12.26 -16.82
C ASP A 267 0.92 11.46 -17.77
N PRO A 268 1.18 11.47 -19.09
CA PRO A 268 0.37 10.75 -20.06
C PRO A 268 0.16 9.27 -19.75
N GLY A 269 1.15 8.59 -19.16
CA GLY A 269 1.05 7.19 -18.74
C GLY A 269 0.17 6.97 -17.52
N LEU A 270 -0.04 8.01 -16.69
CA LEU A 270 -0.85 7.96 -15.47
C LEU A 270 -2.28 8.48 -15.67
N LYS A 271 -2.57 9.06 -16.84
CA LYS A 271 -3.93 9.55 -17.16
C LYS A 271 -4.91 8.40 -17.33
N ILE A 272 -6.06 8.52 -16.64
CA ILE A 272 -7.12 7.50 -16.69
C ILE A 272 -7.63 7.26 -18.12
N GLU A 273 -7.71 8.32 -18.94
CA GLU A 273 -8.18 8.29 -20.31
C GLU A 273 -7.30 7.40 -21.21
N ASN A 274 -6.02 7.29 -20.88
CA ASN A 274 -5.04 6.46 -21.60
C ASN A 274 -4.95 5.03 -21.06
N SER A 275 -5.70 4.70 -20.01
CA SER A 275 -5.53 3.46 -19.23
C SER A 275 -6.77 2.54 -19.24
N PHE A 276 -7.77 2.80 -20.10
CA PHE A 276 -8.90 1.90 -20.29
C PHE A 276 -8.50 0.65 -21.09
N LEU A 277 -9.21 -0.49 -20.85
CA LEU A 277 -8.93 -1.77 -21.49
C LEU A 277 -8.80 -1.66 -23.01
N PHE A 278 -7.76 -2.28 -23.54
CA PHE A 278 -7.39 -2.30 -24.96
C PHE A 278 -7.21 -0.91 -25.57
N GLY A 279 -7.07 0.13 -24.75
CA GLY A 279 -6.66 1.44 -25.22
C GLY A 279 -5.29 1.37 -25.89
N HIS A 280 -5.06 2.24 -26.85
CA HIS A 280 -3.78 2.37 -27.53
C HIS A 280 -3.50 3.85 -27.76
N PRO A 281 -3.24 4.62 -26.69
CA PRO A 281 -2.94 6.04 -26.84
C PRO A 281 -1.71 6.25 -27.69
N ALA A 282 -1.76 7.27 -28.56
CA ALA A 282 -0.70 7.57 -29.50
C ALA A 282 0.49 8.28 -28.83
N GLY A 283 1.70 7.92 -29.22
CA GLY A 283 2.92 8.60 -28.81
C GLY A 283 4.05 7.61 -28.47
N PRO A 284 5.31 7.91 -28.86
CA PRO A 284 6.45 7.02 -28.60
C PRO A 284 6.72 6.82 -27.11
N ALA A 285 6.46 7.84 -26.28
CA ALA A 285 6.62 7.76 -24.83
C ALA A 285 5.63 6.78 -24.16
N LEU A 286 4.54 6.39 -24.86
CA LEU A 286 3.51 5.49 -24.34
C LEU A 286 3.67 4.03 -24.83
N ALA A 287 4.75 3.70 -25.51
CA ALA A 287 4.94 2.36 -26.07
C ALA A 287 4.99 1.28 -24.98
N LEU A 288 5.73 1.51 -23.90
CA LEU A 288 5.79 0.61 -22.74
C LEU A 288 4.44 0.51 -22.04
N HIS A 289 3.78 1.65 -21.80
CA HIS A 289 2.44 1.71 -21.23
C HIS A 289 1.42 0.91 -22.05
N ASN A 290 1.46 1.01 -23.39
CA ASN A 290 0.58 0.25 -24.29
C ASN A 290 0.81 -1.26 -24.19
N ALA A 291 2.06 -1.69 -24.05
CA ALA A 291 2.40 -3.10 -23.87
C ALA A 291 1.88 -3.64 -22.53
N GLU A 292 2.04 -2.88 -21.45
CA GLU A 292 1.47 -3.22 -20.14
C GLU A 292 -0.06 -3.25 -20.20
N LEU A 293 -0.68 -2.25 -20.81
CA LEU A 293 -2.13 -2.15 -20.94
C LEU A 293 -2.73 -3.34 -21.70
N LEU A 294 -2.05 -3.84 -22.73
CA LEU A 294 -2.48 -5.05 -23.47
C LEU A 294 -2.41 -6.30 -22.57
N ARG A 295 -1.34 -6.46 -21.79
CA ARG A 295 -1.19 -7.57 -20.83
C ARG A 295 -2.30 -7.54 -19.79
N VAL A 296 -2.49 -6.40 -19.14
CA VAL A 296 -3.51 -6.22 -18.09
C VAL A 296 -4.92 -6.37 -18.63
N SER A 297 -5.19 -5.90 -19.87
CA SER A 297 -6.49 -6.12 -20.52
C SER A 297 -6.78 -7.61 -20.73
N SER A 298 -5.77 -8.38 -21.12
CA SER A 298 -5.87 -9.83 -21.29
C SER A 298 -6.13 -10.53 -19.95
N ILE A 299 -5.43 -10.10 -18.87
CA ILE A 299 -5.66 -10.56 -17.50
C ILE A 299 -7.10 -10.27 -17.08
N ALA A 300 -7.59 -9.05 -17.29
CA ALA A 300 -8.93 -8.62 -16.90
C ALA A 300 -10.03 -9.48 -17.55
N VAL A 301 -9.95 -9.67 -18.87
CA VAL A 301 -10.91 -10.52 -19.61
C VAL A 301 -10.84 -11.96 -19.12
N GLY A 302 -9.63 -12.52 -18.94
CA GLY A 302 -9.44 -13.88 -18.44
C GLY A 302 -10.05 -14.07 -17.04
N MET A 303 -9.76 -13.17 -16.11
CA MET A 303 -10.28 -13.24 -14.74
C MET A 303 -11.81 -13.11 -14.69
N VAL A 304 -12.39 -12.16 -15.43
CA VAL A 304 -13.85 -11.99 -15.51
C VAL A 304 -14.51 -13.22 -16.13
N ALA A 305 -13.93 -13.76 -17.21
CA ALA A 305 -14.44 -14.96 -17.87
C ALA A 305 -14.42 -16.18 -16.91
N VAL A 306 -13.31 -16.42 -16.21
CA VAL A 306 -13.19 -17.52 -15.23
C VAL A 306 -14.19 -17.35 -14.09
N ALA A 307 -14.37 -16.13 -13.57
CA ALA A 307 -15.34 -15.85 -12.51
C ALA A 307 -16.78 -16.12 -12.96
N LEU A 308 -17.19 -15.62 -14.13
CA LEU A 308 -18.54 -15.78 -14.67
C LEU A 308 -18.82 -17.23 -15.08
N LEU A 309 -17.87 -17.90 -15.76
CA LEU A 309 -18.00 -19.32 -16.12
C LEU A 309 -18.05 -20.18 -14.87
N GLY A 310 -17.21 -19.92 -13.87
CA GLY A 310 -17.23 -20.60 -12.58
C GLY A 310 -18.59 -20.44 -11.89
N TRP A 311 -19.13 -19.24 -11.87
CA TRP A 311 -20.49 -19.00 -11.35
C TRP A 311 -21.57 -19.78 -12.12
N LEU A 312 -21.56 -19.74 -13.47
CA LEU A 312 -22.52 -20.46 -14.31
C LEU A 312 -22.48 -21.97 -14.05
N VAL A 313 -21.29 -22.57 -14.00
CA VAL A 313 -21.09 -24.00 -13.71
C VAL A 313 -21.58 -24.32 -12.30
N ALA A 314 -21.16 -23.56 -11.30
CA ALA A 314 -21.58 -23.74 -9.91
C ALA A 314 -23.11 -23.62 -9.74
N ARG A 315 -23.74 -22.68 -10.45
CA ARG A 315 -25.21 -22.55 -10.48
C ARG A 315 -25.90 -23.79 -11.08
N ARG A 316 -25.39 -24.27 -12.22
CA ARG A 316 -25.93 -25.51 -12.86
C ARG A 316 -25.78 -26.75 -11.96
N GLN A 317 -24.66 -26.84 -11.26
CA GLN A 317 -24.38 -27.93 -10.30
C GLN A 317 -25.14 -27.78 -8.97
N LYS A 318 -25.90 -26.72 -8.78
CA LYS A 318 -26.60 -26.35 -7.54
C LYS A 318 -25.70 -26.29 -6.31
N THR A 319 -24.41 -25.97 -6.50
CA THR A 319 -23.45 -25.80 -5.39
C THR A 319 -23.69 -24.49 -4.62
N LEU A 320 -24.34 -23.53 -5.25
CA LEU A 320 -24.68 -22.23 -4.66
C LEU A 320 -26.06 -22.24 -3.99
N THR A 321 -26.31 -23.23 -3.14
CA THR A 321 -27.63 -23.47 -2.52
C THR A 321 -27.96 -22.53 -1.38
N ALA A 322 -26.94 -21.87 -0.79
CA ALA A 322 -27.15 -20.98 0.32
C ALA A 322 -27.65 -19.61 -0.19
N ARG A 323 -28.63 -19.09 0.48
CA ARG A 323 -29.12 -17.70 0.57
C ARG A 323 -28.74 -16.80 -0.61
N LYS A 324 -29.67 -16.43 -1.49
CA LYS A 324 -29.54 -15.44 -2.59
C LYS A 324 -28.77 -14.17 -2.17
N ARG A 325 -28.91 -13.78 -0.94
CA ARG A 325 -28.33 -12.66 -0.26
C ARG A 325 -26.80 -12.60 -0.27
N TRP A 326 -26.12 -13.76 -0.21
CA TRP A 326 -24.67 -13.88 -0.28
C TRP A 326 -24.15 -13.83 -1.72
N TRP A 327 -24.87 -14.46 -2.62
CA TRP A 327 -24.41 -14.64 -3.98
C TRP A 327 -24.61 -13.40 -4.85
N LEU A 328 -25.70 -12.64 -4.61
CA LEU A 328 -26.03 -11.51 -5.45
C LEU A 328 -24.93 -10.44 -5.46
N PRO A 329 -24.41 -9.94 -4.31
CA PRO A 329 -23.30 -8.99 -4.32
C PRO A 329 -22.05 -9.54 -5.00
N LEU A 330 -21.68 -10.80 -4.71
CA LEU A 330 -20.49 -11.43 -5.27
C LEU A 330 -20.57 -11.62 -6.80
N VAL A 331 -21.76 -11.97 -7.32
CA VAL A 331 -21.98 -12.13 -8.78
C VAL A 331 -21.97 -10.81 -9.51
N LEU A 332 -22.33 -9.71 -8.86
CA LEU A 332 -22.32 -8.39 -9.47
C LEU A 332 -20.91 -7.78 -9.56
N ILE A 333 -19.95 -8.25 -8.75
CA ILE A 333 -18.57 -7.73 -8.77
C ILE A 333 -17.89 -7.93 -10.14
N PRO A 334 -17.83 -9.14 -10.75
CA PRO A 334 -17.12 -9.32 -12.02
C PRO A 334 -17.62 -8.40 -13.14
N PRO A 335 -18.92 -8.29 -13.44
CA PRO A 335 -19.38 -7.36 -14.49
C PRO A 335 -19.17 -5.90 -14.11
N ALA A 336 -19.30 -5.51 -12.84
CA ALA A 336 -19.08 -4.14 -12.40
C ALA A 336 -17.59 -3.74 -12.55
N VAL A 337 -16.67 -4.61 -12.13
CA VAL A 337 -15.23 -4.41 -12.30
C VAL A 337 -14.87 -4.33 -13.78
N PHE A 338 -15.45 -5.17 -14.63
CA PHE A 338 -15.22 -5.11 -16.07
C PHE A 338 -15.72 -3.79 -16.69
N LEU A 339 -16.93 -3.37 -16.33
CA LEU A 339 -17.52 -2.12 -16.83
C LEU A 339 -16.69 -0.89 -16.42
N LEU A 340 -16.17 -0.86 -15.19
CA LEU A 340 -15.31 0.24 -14.72
C LEU A 340 -13.99 0.37 -15.50
N GLN A 341 -13.58 -0.66 -16.22
CA GLN A 341 -12.36 -0.66 -17.02
C GLN A 341 -12.60 -0.28 -18.50
N LEU A 342 -13.84 -0.04 -18.89
CA LEU A 342 -14.18 0.37 -20.26
C LEU A 342 -14.30 1.89 -20.37
N PRO A 343 -13.98 2.51 -21.52
CA PRO A 343 -14.10 3.96 -21.73
C PRO A 343 -15.50 4.51 -21.42
N LEU A 344 -16.54 3.69 -21.60
CA LEU A 344 -17.92 4.04 -21.25
C LEU A 344 -18.10 4.45 -19.78
N SER A 345 -17.21 4.01 -18.89
CA SER A 345 -17.25 4.33 -17.46
C SER A 345 -16.56 5.66 -17.10
N GLU A 346 -15.94 6.35 -18.04
CA GLU A 346 -15.25 7.62 -17.81
C GLU A 346 -16.08 8.66 -17.04
N PRO A 347 -17.39 8.85 -17.32
CA PRO A 347 -18.23 9.75 -16.52
C PRO A 347 -18.27 9.38 -15.02
N VAL A 348 -18.22 8.07 -14.69
CA VAL A 348 -18.18 7.61 -13.29
C VAL A 348 -16.86 8.01 -12.63
N TRP A 349 -15.75 7.89 -13.35
CA TRP A 349 -14.42 8.29 -12.89
C TRP A 349 -14.31 9.80 -12.66
N ASN A 350 -15.00 10.60 -13.47
CA ASN A 350 -15.03 12.04 -13.35
C ASN A 350 -15.96 12.54 -12.23
N LEU A 351 -17.06 11.82 -11.98
CA LEU A 351 -18.07 12.22 -11.00
C LEU A 351 -17.70 11.83 -9.56
N LEU A 352 -17.08 10.67 -9.38
CA LEU A 352 -16.82 10.13 -8.04
C LEU A 352 -15.52 10.69 -7.45
N PRO A 353 -15.56 11.28 -6.22
CA PRO A 353 -14.40 11.89 -5.61
C PRO A 353 -13.22 10.93 -5.46
N LYS A 354 -12.01 11.41 -5.78
CA LYS A 354 -10.75 10.67 -5.66
C LYS A 354 -10.63 9.41 -6.53
N LEU A 355 -11.63 9.07 -7.36
CA LEU A 355 -11.55 7.88 -8.20
C LEU A 355 -10.42 8.00 -9.23
N ARG A 356 -10.21 9.18 -9.81
CA ARG A 356 -9.09 9.43 -10.76
C ARG A 356 -7.70 9.22 -10.16
N PHE A 357 -7.54 9.37 -8.85
CA PHE A 357 -6.26 9.06 -8.16
C PHE A 357 -5.90 7.57 -8.15
N LEU A 358 -6.79 6.69 -8.59
CA LEU A 358 -6.41 5.31 -8.86
C LEU A 358 -5.47 5.20 -10.08
N GLN A 359 -5.41 6.20 -10.96
CA GLN A 359 -4.61 6.24 -12.18
C GLN A 359 -5.02 5.15 -13.19
N PHE A 360 -5.11 3.91 -12.74
CA PHE A 360 -5.34 2.73 -13.57
C PHE A 360 -6.65 2.03 -13.25
N PRO A 361 -7.58 1.93 -14.22
CA PRO A 361 -8.86 1.20 -14.04
C PRO A 361 -8.67 -0.27 -13.67
N TRP A 362 -7.61 -0.91 -14.13
CA TRP A 362 -7.33 -2.31 -13.86
C TRP A 362 -6.98 -2.61 -12.39
N ARG A 363 -6.64 -1.62 -11.55
CA ARG A 363 -6.48 -1.83 -10.10
C ARG A 363 -7.71 -2.43 -9.44
N TRP A 364 -8.91 -2.24 -10.03
CA TRP A 364 -10.12 -2.91 -9.57
C TRP A 364 -10.07 -4.44 -9.68
N LEU A 365 -9.11 -5.03 -10.39
CA LEU A 365 -8.94 -6.49 -10.47
C LEU A 365 -8.62 -7.11 -9.10
N VAL A 366 -8.00 -6.38 -8.18
CA VAL A 366 -7.81 -6.84 -6.79
C VAL A 366 -9.13 -7.18 -6.10
N VAL A 367 -10.21 -6.45 -6.43
CA VAL A 367 -11.56 -6.70 -5.90
C VAL A 367 -12.16 -8.01 -6.46
N LEU A 368 -11.71 -8.41 -7.65
CA LEU A 368 -12.21 -9.61 -8.34
C LEU A 368 -11.56 -10.91 -7.84
N GLU A 369 -10.38 -10.87 -7.22
CA GLU A 369 -9.61 -12.05 -6.80
C GLU A 369 -10.42 -13.01 -5.91
N ALA A 370 -11.09 -12.49 -4.87
CA ALA A 370 -11.87 -13.31 -3.96
C ALA A 370 -13.15 -13.89 -4.59
N PRO A 371 -14.01 -13.16 -5.31
CA PRO A 371 -15.11 -13.72 -6.09
C PRO A 371 -14.68 -14.77 -7.10
N LEU A 372 -13.59 -14.52 -7.85
CA LEU A 372 -13.01 -15.48 -8.78
C LEU A 372 -12.66 -16.78 -8.08
N GLY A 373 -11.88 -16.71 -6.99
CA GLY A 373 -11.48 -17.91 -6.24
C GLY A 373 -12.68 -18.68 -5.70
N ILE A 374 -13.70 -17.99 -5.20
CA ILE A 374 -14.94 -18.62 -4.68
C ILE A 374 -15.73 -19.33 -5.80
N PHE A 375 -15.94 -18.68 -6.93
CA PHE A 375 -16.72 -19.27 -8.03
C PHE A 375 -15.95 -20.39 -8.72
N PHE A 376 -14.64 -20.26 -8.89
CA PHE A 376 -13.77 -21.33 -9.35
C PHE A 376 -13.87 -22.57 -8.44
N ALA A 377 -13.70 -22.39 -7.15
CA ALA A 377 -13.76 -23.49 -6.19
C ALA A 377 -15.16 -24.14 -6.12
N ALA A 378 -16.22 -23.35 -6.19
CA ALA A 378 -17.59 -23.85 -6.21
C ALA A 378 -17.90 -24.69 -7.47
N ALA A 379 -17.31 -24.33 -8.61
CA ALA A 379 -17.43 -25.06 -9.87
C ALA A 379 -16.63 -26.38 -9.89
N VAL A 380 -15.37 -26.31 -9.43
CA VAL A 380 -14.43 -27.45 -9.50
C VAL A 380 -14.67 -28.47 -8.40
N TRP A 381 -15.21 -28.04 -7.24
CA TRP A 381 -15.38 -28.89 -6.06
C TRP A 381 -16.84 -29.02 -5.61
N PRO A 382 -17.72 -29.62 -6.42
CA PRO A 382 -19.13 -29.84 -6.02
C PRO A 382 -19.26 -30.82 -4.85
N PRO A 383 -20.25 -30.64 -3.95
CA PRO A 383 -20.39 -31.43 -2.73
C PRO A 383 -20.71 -32.92 -2.96
N ALA A 384 -21.22 -33.27 -4.13
CA ALA A 384 -21.77 -34.59 -4.40
C ALA A 384 -20.74 -35.73 -4.58
N SER A 385 -19.44 -35.44 -4.68
CA SER A 385 -18.45 -36.52 -4.87
C SER A 385 -18.05 -37.17 -3.55
N ARG A 386 -18.61 -38.37 -3.27
CA ARG A 386 -18.22 -39.21 -2.12
C ARG A 386 -16.95 -40.02 -2.36
N ARG A 387 -16.49 -40.20 -3.61
CA ARG A 387 -15.35 -41.07 -3.96
C ARG A 387 -14.02 -40.35 -3.65
N ARG A 388 -13.23 -40.94 -2.75
CA ARG A 388 -11.93 -40.38 -2.29
C ARG A 388 -10.96 -40.12 -3.45
N TRP A 389 -10.85 -41.02 -4.43
CA TRP A 389 -9.95 -40.87 -5.56
C TRP A 389 -10.30 -39.67 -6.43
N VAL A 390 -11.61 -39.34 -6.62
CA VAL A 390 -12.02 -38.13 -7.37
C VAL A 390 -11.53 -36.87 -6.70
N LYS A 391 -11.55 -36.80 -5.38
CA LYS A 391 -11.03 -35.65 -4.62
C LYS A 391 -9.50 -35.52 -4.78
N VAL A 392 -8.78 -36.65 -4.76
CA VAL A 392 -7.32 -36.67 -4.96
C VAL A 392 -6.96 -36.22 -6.38
N VAL A 393 -7.65 -36.73 -7.41
CA VAL A 393 -7.42 -36.32 -8.80
C VAL A 393 -7.69 -34.81 -8.99
N ARG A 394 -8.78 -34.28 -8.41
CA ARG A 394 -9.09 -32.84 -8.48
C ARG A 394 -8.04 -32.01 -7.77
N ALA A 395 -7.61 -32.40 -6.57
CA ALA A 395 -6.56 -31.72 -5.85
C ALA A 395 -5.25 -31.71 -6.64
N GLY A 396 -4.88 -32.85 -7.24
CA GLY A 396 -3.71 -32.96 -8.11
C GLY A 396 -3.82 -32.06 -9.35
N ALA A 397 -4.99 -32.07 -10.03
CA ALA A 397 -5.23 -31.20 -11.19
C ALA A 397 -5.15 -29.71 -10.84
N CYS A 398 -5.70 -29.30 -9.69
CA CYS A 398 -5.55 -27.92 -9.20
C CYS A 398 -4.09 -27.59 -8.86
N GLY A 399 -3.36 -28.55 -8.26
CA GLY A 399 -1.93 -28.37 -7.98
C GLY A 399 -1.12 -28.14 -9.25
N VAL A 400 -1.37 -28.95 -10.30
CA VAL A 400 -0.73 -28.77 -11.63
C VAL A 400 -1.12 -27.41 -12.24
N LEU A 401 -2.38 -27.00 -12.14
CA LEU A 401 -2.85 -25.71 -12.63
C LEU A 401 -2.11 -24.55 -11.92
N PHE A 402 -1.96 -24.60 -10.60
CA PHE A 402 -1.31 -23.56 -9.83
C PHE A 402 0.21 -23.52 -10.09
N LEU A 403 0.86 -24.67 -10.23
CA LEU A 403 2.26 -24.75 -10.69
C LEU A 403 2.42 -24.14 -12.07
N GLY A 404 1.56 -24.50 -13.02
CA GLY A 404 1.56 -23.93 -14.37
C GLY A 404 1.30 -22.41 -14.35
N SER A 405 0.35 -21.94 -13.53
CA SER A 405 0.07 -20.51 -13.37
C SER A 405 1.29 -19.76 -12.84
N THR A 406 1.99 -20.29 -11.82
CA THR A 406 3.22 -19.70 -11.29
C THR A 406 4.33 -19.67 -12.36
N ALA A 407 4.54 -20.76 -13.07
CA ALA A 407 5.58 -20.85 -14.10
C ALA A 407 5.32 -19.87 -15.26
N ILE A 408 4.07 -19.79 -15.74
CA ILE A 408 3.68 -18.84 -16.79
C ILE A 408 3.81 -17.40 -16.29
N ALA A 409 3.36 -17.10 -15.07
CA ALA A 409 3.48 -15.78 -14.50
C ALA A 409 4.95 -15.37 -14.31
N ALA A 410 5.79 -16.27 -13.82
CA ALA A 410 7.22 -16.03 -13.70
C ALA A 410 7.88 -15.78 -15.06
N PHE A 411 7.54 -16.56 -16.08
CA PHE A 411 8.07 -16.35 -17.43
C PHE A 411 7.61 -15.03 -18.06
N THR A 412 6.39 -14.58 -17.75
CA THR A 412 5.75 -13.45 -18.44
C THR A 412 5.95 -12.12 -17.70
N TYR A 413 5.96 -12.14 -16.35
CA TYR A 413 5.86 -10.96 -15.52
C TYR A 413 7.07 -10.72 -14.62
N PHE A 414 7.96 -11.71 -14.42
CA PHE A 414 9.11 -11.53 -13.55
C PHE A 414 10.07 -10.49 -14.12
N GLN A 415 10.43 -9.50 -13.31
CA GLN A 415 11.37 -8.44 -13.66
C GLN A 415 12.69 -8.68 -12.91
N PRO A 416 13.70 -9.27 -13.57
CA PRO A 416 15.02 -9.42 -12.94
C PRO A 416 15.56 -8.05 -12.54
N CYS A 417 16.19 -7.99 -11.36
CA CYS A 417 16.89 -6.77 -10.95
C CYS A 417 18.14 -6.56 -11.82
N ASP A 418 18.29 -5.36 -12.33
CA ASP A 418 19.53 -4.90 -12.93
C ASP A 418 20.61 -4.67 -11.86
N GLU A 419 21.86 -4.47 -12.28
CA GLU A 419 22.97 -4.28 -11.33
C GLU A 419 22.75 -3.07 -10.40
N GLU A 420 22.07 -2.04 -10.86
CA GLU A 420 21.79 -0.81 -10.10
C GLU A 420 20.58 -0.95 -9.18
N ASP A 421 19.57 -1.72 -9.58
CA ASP A 421 18.29 -1.85 -8.86
C ASP A 421 18.29 -2.95 -7.81
N ALA A 422 19.29 -3.80 -7.81
CA ALA A 422 19.42 -4.86 -6.83
C ALA A 422 19.57 -4.30 -5.40
N VAL A 423 19.07 -5.05 -4.41
CA VAL A 423 19.05 -4.62 -3.00
C VAL A 423 20.43 -4.25 -2.46
N ALA A 424 21.48 -4.96 -2.85
CA ALA A 424 22.82 -4.72 -2.29
C ALA A 424 23.44 -3.40 -2.80
N PRO A 425 23.44 -3.06 -4.10
CA PRO A 425 23.81 -1.72 -4.59
C PRO A 425 22.99 -0.60 -3.97
N ARG A 426 21.65 -0.75 -3.93
CA ARG A 426 20.77 0.25 -3.31
C ARG A 426 21.10 0.47 -1.83
N LEU A 427 21.40 -0.58 -1.09
CA LEU A 427 21.86 -0.46 0.30
C LEU A 427 23.21 0.27 0.40
N SER A 428 24.11 0.05 -0.55
CA SER A 428 25.39 0.78 -0.60
C SER A 428 25.19 2.27 -0.87
N VAL A 429 24.28 2.64 -1.76
CA VAL A 429 23.91 4.04 -2.02
C VAL A 429 23.31 4.68 -0.76
N GLU A 430 22.40 4.01 -0.08
CA GLU A 430 21.86 4.47 1.20
C GLU A 430 22.96 4.72 2.24
N GLN A 431 23.89 3.79 2.38
CA GLN A 431 25.00 3.88 3.33
C GLN A 431 26.03 4.96 2.97
N SER A 432 26.19 5.28 1.69
CA SER A 432 27.07 6.36 1.24
C SER A 432 26.47 7.75 1.50
N GLY A 433 25.15 7.85 1.67
CA GLY A 433 24.43 9.11 1.77
C GLY A 433 24.33 9.89 0.45
N ALA A 434 24.62 9.24 -0.69
CA ALA A 434 24.42 9.82 -2.02
C ALA A 434 22.94 10.09 -2.30
N GLY A 435 22.07 9.26 -1.72
CA GLY A 435 20.62 9.37 -1.88
C GLY A 435 20.12 8.83 -3.23
N PHE A 436 18.83 8.96 -3.44
CA PHE A 436 18.09 8.43 -4.59
C PHE A 436 17.27 9.52 -5.25
N GLU A 437 16.81 9.27 -6.46
CA GLU A 437 15.82 10.11 -7.10
C GLU A 437 14.56 10.24 -6.24
N GLY A 438 13.96 11.43 -6.23
CA GLY A 438 12.73 11.69 -5.50
C GLY A 438 11.50 11.41 -6.34
N VAL A 439 10.34 11.39 -5.69
CA VAL A 439 9.04 11.21 -6.34
C VAL A 439 8.51 12.57 -6.79
N TYR A 440 8.19 12.73 -8.07
CA TYR A 440 7.84 14.01 -8.69
C TYR A 440 6.64 14.71 -8.03
N GLU A 441 5.59 13.98 -7.68
CA GLU A 441 4.41 14.53 -7.03
C GLU A 441 4.65 15.04 -5.59
N TYR A 442 5.81 14.75 -5.00
CA TYR A 442 6.18 15.23 -3.66
C TYR A 442 7.16 16.41 -3.72
N ALA A 443 7.50 16.88 -4.91
CA ALA A 443 8.26 18.12 -5.07
C ALA A 443 7.53 19.29 -4.40
N PRO A 444 8.25 20.23 -3.74
CA PRO A 444 7.65 21.47 -3.29
C PRO A 444 6.96 22.20 -4.46
N LYS A 445 5.81 22.81 -4.19
CA LYS A 445 5.03 23.45 -5.25
C LYS A 445 5.85 24.50 -5.99
N GLY A 446 5.96 24.35 -7.31
CA GLY A 446 6.73 25.21 -8.19
C GLY A 446 8.23 24.85 -8.29
N ALA A 447 8.63 23.71 -7.74
CA ALA A 447 9.98 23.15 -7.92
C ALA A 447 9.93 21.94 -8.87
N ASP A 448 11.06 21.67 -9.54
CA ASP A 448 11.27 20.54 -10.41
C ASP A 448 12.29 19.57 -9.78
N ASN A 449 11.97 18.27 -9.75
CA ASN A 449 12.91 17.25 -9.28
C ASN A 449 14.09 17.07 -10.24
N GLY A 450 13.88 17.29 -11.54
CA GLY A 450 14.92 17.21 -12.55
C GLY A 450 16.03 18.26 -12.39
N GLU A 451 15.77 19.35 -11.65
CA GLU A 451 16.74 20.40 -11.37
C GLU A 451 17.58 20.11 -10.10
N VAL A 452 17.32 19.03 -9.38
CA VAL A 452 18.13 18.64 -8.20
C VAL A 452 19.38 17.91 -8.66
N ALA A 453 20.53 18.55 -8.49
CA ALA A 453 21.81 17.95 -8.87
C ALA A 453 22.19 16.79 -7.92
N THR A 454 22.89 15.80 -8.47
CA THR A 454 23.55 14.74 -7.69
C THR A 454 24.82 15.27 -7.03
N GLY A 455 25.29 14.65 -5.94
CA GLY A 455 26.55 15.01 -5.32
C GLY A 455 26.58 16.37 -4.64
N LEU A 456 25.42 16.94 -4.28
CA LEU A 456 25.34 18.23 -3.59
C LEU A 456 26.06 18.19 -2.24
N PRO A 457 26.81 19.27 -1.89
CA PRO A 457 27.31 19.43 -0.53
C PRO A 457 26.15 19.66 0.44
N ASP A 458 26.35 19.36 1.73
CA ASP A 458 25.31 19.55 2.74
C ASP A 458 24.88 21.02 2.88
N ALA A 459 25.83 21.95 2.68
CA ALA A 459 25.54 23.39 2.56
C ALA A 459 26.53 24.08 1.61
N CYS A 460 26.03 25.06 0.87
CA CYS A 460 26.78 25.85 -0.10
C CYS A 460 26.57 27.33 0.19
N LEU A 461 27.66 28.09 0.44
CA LEU A 461 27.62 29.54 0.45
C LEU A 461 27.65 30.05 -0.99
N ALA A 462 26.70 30.88 -1.36
CA ALA A 462 26.52 31.41 -2.70
C ALA A 462 26.32 32.95 -2.67
N ALA A 463 26.72 33.62 -3.75
CA ALA A 463 26.53 35.05 -3.89
C ALA A 463 25.06 35.45 -3.92
N THR A 464 24.21 34.62 -4.54
CA THR A 464 22.77 34.89 -4.66
C THR A 464 21.94 33.66 -4.34
N PRO A 465 20.70 33.83 -3.87
CA PRO A 465 19.78 32.71 -3.61
C PRO A 465 19.50 31.85 -4.83
N GLN A 466 19.56 32.40 -6.04
CA GLN A 466 19.25 31.73 -7.32
C GLN A 466 20.47 31.09 -7.98
N THR A 467 21.64 31.13 -7.33
CA THR A 467 22.83 30.44 -7.84
C THR A 467 22.54 29.01 -8.18
N LYS A 468 22.74 28.59 -9.43
CA LYS A 468 22.57 27.18 -9.85
C LYS A 468 23.68 26.33 -9.24
N LEU A 469 23.31 25.20 -8.67
CA LEU A 469 24.25 24.22 -8.18
C LEU A 469 24.39 23.17 -9.28
N GLY A 470 25.60 23.05 -9.82
CA GLY A 470 25.92 21.99 -10.78
C GLY A 470 26.39 20.71 -10.08
N ILE A 471 26.50 19.65 -10.85
CA ILE A 471 27.13 18.41 -10.42
C ILE A 471 28.59 18.69 -10.10
N LEU A 472 29.06 18.32 -8.91
CA LEU A 472 30.47 18.26 -8.57
C LEU A 472 31.07 17.00 -9.23
N ASP A 473 31.26 17.05 -10.55
CA ASP A 473 31.88 15.95 -11.25
C ASP A 473 33.41 16.02 -11.23
N THR A 474 34.01 14.84 -11.28
CA THR A 474 35.45 14.68 -11.46
C THR A 474 35.87 15.41 -12.73
N PRO A 475 36.92 16.24 -12.69
CA PRO A 475 37.40 16.95 -13.89
C PRO A 475 37.60 15.99 -15.04
N GLY A 476 36.92 16.23 -16.18
CA GLY A 476 37.06 15.47 -17.41
C GLY A 476 35.97 14.44 -17.73
N ALA A 477 34.92 14.31 -16.89
CA ALA A 477 33.81 13.37 -17.12
C ALA A 477 32.66 13.95 -17.97
N ASN A 478 32.60 15.28 -18.14
CA ASN A 478 31.50 15.94 -18.85
C ASN A 478 31.81 16.23 -20.32
N PRO A 479 30.81 16.16 -21.22
CA PRO A 479 30.96 16.62 -22.60
C PRO A 479 31.32 18.13 -22.64
N ASP A 480 32.11 18.54 -23.64
CA ASP A 480 32.59 19.95 -23.81
C ASP A 480 31.46 21.00 -23.90
N TRP A 481 30.22 20.58 -24.12
CA TRP A 481 29.04 21.48 -24.18
C TRP A 481 28.31 21.62 -22.83
N TRP A 482 28.70 20.88 -21.79
CA TRP A 482 28.11 20.96 -20.46
C TRP A 482 28.70 22.14 -19.73
N VAL A 483 27.88 23.12 -19.37
CA VAL A 483 28.31 24.31 -18.63
C VAL A 483 28.56 23.90 -17.18
N GLU A 484 29.81 23.84 -16.77
CA GLU A 484 30.18 23.75 -15.35
C GLU A 484 29.67 24.98 -14.62
N GLN A 485 28.60 24.84 -13.86
CA GLN A 485 28.13 25.90 -12.98
C GLN A 485 28.21 25.43 -11.53
N ASN A 486 29.40 25.27 -11.02
CA ASN A 486 29.62 25.19 -9.60
C ASN A 486 29.93 26.57 -9.06
N SER A 487 28.94 27.27 -8.53
CA SER A 487 29.05 28.64 -8.05
C SER A 487 29.02 28.70 -6.53
N CYS A 488 29.36 27.59 -5.81
CA CYS A 488 29.60 27.64 -4.38
C CYS A 488 30.90 28.40 -4.10
N GLU A 489 30.83 29.50 -3.40
CA GLU A 489 32.00 30.24 -2.90
C GLU A 489 32.67 29.50 -1.75
N ALA A 490 31.90 28.75 -0.97
CA ALA A 490 32.39 27.84 0.05
C ALA A 490 31.41 26.64 0.22
N VAL A 491 31.98 25.46 0.40
CA VAL A 491 31.27 24.19 0.57
C VAL A 491 31.45 23.70 2.01
N PHE A 492 30.36 23.24 2.60
CA PHE A 492 30.35 22.74 3.98
C PHE A 492 29.68 21.37 4.05
N HIS A 493 30.20 20.54 4.95
CA HIS A 493 29.66 19.23 5.28
C HIS A 493 29.24 19.19 6.76
N ALA A 494 28.13 18.55 7.04
CA ALA A 494 27.57 18.45 8.40
C ALA A 494 28.49 17.64 9.33
N ASN A 495 29.31 16.74 8.78
CA ASN A 495 30.30 15.96 9.51
C ASN A 495 31.69 16.17 8.88
N PRO A 496 32.51 17.11 9.42
CA PRO A 496 33.85 17.39 8.89
C PRO A 496 34.82 16.21 8.98
N ASP A 497 34.55 15.21 9.85
CA ASP A 497 35.35 14.00 10.01
C ASP A 497 34.91 12.85 9.09
N ALA A 498 33.87 13.05 8.28
CA ALA A 498 33.45 12.09 7.26
C ALA A 498 34.59 11.89 6.24
N LYS A 499 34.96 10.64 5.98
CA LYS A 499 36.01 10.32 4.98
C LYS A 499 35.60 10.90 3.62
N PRO A 500 36.57 11.47 2.86
CA PRO A 500 36.34 11.90 1.49
C PRO A 500 35.75 10.72 0.68
N GLY A 501 34.60 10.92 0.05
CA GLY A 501 33.86 9.87 -0.66
C GLY A 501 32.62 9.32 0.07
N ILE A 502 32.43 9.64 1.35
CA ILE A 502 31.16 9.47 2.05
C ILE A 502 30.46 10.83 1.99
N MET A 503 29.82 11.09 0.89
CA MET A 503 28.95 12.26 0.77
C MET A 503 27.64 11.94 1.51
N GLY A 504 27.26 12.84 2.40
CA GLY A 504 25.93 12.88 2.94
C GLY A 504 25.79 12.57 4.41
N THR A 505 24.59 12.79 4.85
CA THR A 505 24.06 12.67 6.20
C THR A 505 23.94 11.20 6.68
N ALA A 506 24.67 10.25 6.09
CA ALA A 506 24.68 8.87 6.56
C ALA A 506 24.99 8.84 8.05
N GLY A 507 23.97 8.58 8.86
CA GLY A 507 24.05 8.60 10.33
C GLY A 507 23.67 9.94 10.98
N ALA A 508 23.29 10.99 10.23
CA ALA A 508 22.67 12.19 10.80
C ALA A 508 21.18 11.94 11.12
N ASN A 509 20.67 12.67 12.12
CA ASN A 509 19.24 12.61 12.44
C ASN A 509 18.42 13.22 11.30
N PRO A 510 17.52 12.46 10.64
CA PRO A 510 16.80 12.94 9.46
C PRO A 510 15.81 14.08 9.72
N GLU A 511 15.42 14.34 10.97
CA GLU A 511 14.50 15.40 11.35
C GLU A 511 15.17 16.52 12.15
N HIS A 512 16.51 16.45 12.37
CA HIS A 512 17.28 17.44 13.13
C HIS A 512 18.67 17.63 12.51
N LEU A 513 18.83 18.70 11.73
CA LEU A 513 20.11 19.03 11.11
C LEU A 513 20.79 20.16 11.90
N HIS A 514 22.10 20.02 12.13
CA HIS A 514 22.89 21.00 12.84
C HIS A 514 24.22 21.23 12.13
N PHE A 515 24.52 22.50 11.84
CA PHE A 515 25.75 22.94 11.21
C PHE A 515 26.44 23.97 12.11
N SER A 516 27.74 23.80 12.35
CA SER A 516 28.60 24.79 12.95
C SER A 516 29.62 25.24 11.90
N LEU A 517 29.41 26.44 11.35
CA LEU A 517 30.13 26.93 10.18
C LEU A 517 30.94 28.17 10.54
N THR A 518 32.04 28.40 9.82
CA THR A 518 32.74 29.70 9.82
C THR A 518 32.72 30.24 8.41
N LEU A 519 31.98 31.33 8.21
CA LEU A 519 31.72 31.91 6.89
C LEU A 519 32.67 33.08 6.62
N PRO A 520 33.28 33.14 5.42
CA PRO A 520 34.22 34.19 5.05
C PRO A 520 33.55 35.57 4.90
N HIS A 521 32.27 35.61 4.56
CA HIS A 521 31.45 36.82 4.41
C HIS A 521 29.96 36.45 4.58
N ALA A 522 29.11 37.45 4.73
CA ALA A 522 27.66 37.31 4.72
C ALA A 522 27.15 36.93 3.32
N GLY A 523 26.14 36.04 3.23
CA GLY A 523 25.63 35.58 1.94
C GLY A 523 24.36 34.74 2.03
N ALA A 524 24.05 34.05 0.95
CA ALA A 524 22.98 33.09 0.87
C ALA A 524 23.54 31.67 1.09
N LEU A 525 23.10 30.98 2.13
CA LEU A 525 23.47 29.60 2.37
C LEU A 525 22.37 28.67 1.83
N ILE A 526 22.72 27.92 0.80
CA ILE A 526 21.84 26.90 0.18
C ILE A 526 22.10 25.57 0.91
N LEU A 527 21.05 24.98 1.43
CA LEU A 527 21.11 23.70 2.15
C LEU A 527 20.70 22.55 1.24
N ARG A 528 21.35 21.40 1.35
CA ARG A 528 20.85 20.15 0.78
C ARG A 528 19.64 19.67 1.59
N LEU A 529 18.58 20.43 1.50
CA LEU A 529 17.33 20.24 2.19
C LEU A 529 16.20 20.86 1.37
N ARG A 530 15.22 20.05 0.95
CA ARG A 530 14.03 20.55 0.26
C ARG A 530 13.20 21.44 1.16
N THR A 531 12.70 22.52 0.60
CA THR A 531 11.81 23.46 1.30
C THR A 531 10.49 22.79 1.65
N TYR A 532 10.14 22.84 2.95
CA TYR A 532 8.84 22.34 3.42
C TYR A 532 8.38 23.10 4.67
N PRO A 533 7.07 23.40 4.83
CA PRO A 533 6.59 24.25 5.93
C PRO A 533 6.80 23.69 7.34
N ALA A 534 7.02 22.39 7.49
CA ALA A 534 7.32 21.76 8.78
C ALA A 534 8.76 22.02 9.25
N TRP A 535 9.68 22.44 8.38
CA TRP A 535 11.04 22.78 8.76
C TRP A 535 11.10 24.16 9.45
N ARG A 536 11.61 24.18 10.66
CA ARG A 536 11.96 25.40 11.39
C ARG A 536 13.47 25.59 11.34
N ILE A 537 13.91 26.65 10.70
CA ILE A 537 15.33 26.96 10.56
C ILE A 537 15.68 28.12 11.49
N THR A 538 16.81 27.97 12.21
CA THR A 538 17.37 29.01 13.06
C THR A 538 18.84 29.22 12.72
N VAL A 539 19.25 30.50 12.71
CA VAL A 539 20.63 30.92 12.54
C VAL A 539 21.04 31.72 13.79
N ASN A 540 22.06 31.24 14.50
CA ASN A 540 22.51 31.80 15.76
C ASN A 540 21.38 31.97 16.80
N GLY A 541 20.47 30.94 16.87
CA GLY A 541 19.34 30.92 17.79
C GLY A 541 18.15 31.80 17.40
N ARG A 542 18.23 32.54 16.29
CA ARG A 542 17.12 33.35 15.78
C ARG A 542 16.48 32.66 14.60
N SER A 543 15.14 32.76 14.49
CA SER A 543 14.41 32.21 13.34
C SER A 543 14.91 32.89 12.06
N ALA A 544 15.33 32.07 11.11
CA ALA A 544 15.75 32.53 9.79
C ALA A 544 14.64 32.20 8.79
N PRO A 545 14.01 33.23 8.18
CA PRO A 545 13.05 33.00 7.12
C PRO A 545 13.78 32.41 5.90
N GLN A 546 13.13 31.45 5.26
CA GLN A 546 13.59 30.94 3.97
C GLN A 546 13.49 32.06 2.94
N LEU A 547 14.52 32.21 2.14
CA LEU A 547 14.54 33.16 1.01
C LEU A 547 13.67 32.62 -0.13
N ALA A 548 13.41 33.44 -1.14
CA ALA A 548 12.52 33.09 -2.27
C ALA A 548 12.83 31.72 -2.88
N GLY A 549 11.78 31.03 -3.31
CA GLY A 549 11.85 29.66 -3.83
C GLY A 549 12.81 29.51 -5.01
N ARG A 550 13.47 28.37 -5.06
CA ARG A 550 14.40 27.93 -6.10
C ARG A 550 13.72 26.93 -7.02
N GLU A 551 14.19 26.82 -8.25
CA GLU A 551 13.71 25.85 -9.25
C GLU A 551 13.93 24.40 -8.78
N ASP A 552 15.09 24.13 -8.14
CA ASP A 552 15.39 22.84 -7.51
C ASP A 552 14.70 22.61 -6.15
N GLY A 553 13.95 23.58 -5.65
CA GLY A 553 13.24 23.52 -4.38
C GLY A 553 14.11 23.46 -3.13
N LEU A 554 15.42 23.67 -3.23
CA LEU A 554 16.33 23.66 -2.08
C LEU A 554 16.10 24.87 -1.17
N THR A 555 16.32 24.66 0.11
CA THR A 555 16.19 25.69 1.15
C THR A 555 17.36 26.64 1.12
N VAL A 556 17.08 27.96 1.13
CA VAL A 556 18.07 29.01 1.20
C VAL A 556 17.79 29.92 2.39
N VAL A 557 18.84 30.25 3.14
CA VAL A 557 18.77 31.19 4.27
C VAL A 557 19.86 32.24 4.18
N ALA A 558 19.56 33.47 4.63
CA ALA A 558 20.56 34.52 4.79
C ALA A 558 21.42 34.22 6.02
N VAL A 559 22.75 34.31 5.86
CA VAL A 559 23.70 34.05 6.93
C VAL A 559 24.68 35.22 7.08
N PRO A 560 25.08 35.59 8.32
CA PRO A 560 26.09 36.60 8.56
C PRO A 560 27.51 36.07 8.34
N GLU A 561 28.50 36.96 8.25
CA GLU A 561 29.92 36.63 8.30
C GLU A 561 30.31 36.06 9.67
N GLY A 562 31.35 35.23 9.71
CA GLY A 562 31.94 34.69 10.92
C GLY A 562 31.29 33.37 11.35
N ARG A 563 31.27 33.11 12.66
CA ARG A 563 30.75 31.85 13.21
C ARG A 563 29.23 31.80 13.15
N VAL A 564 28.70 30.77 12.51
CA VAL A 564 27.25 30.53 12.32
C VAL A 564 26.87 29.15 12.86
N GLU A 565 25.93 29.14 13.79
CA GLU A 565 25.25 27.94 14.24
C GLU A 565 23.87 27.87 13.57
N LEU A 566 23.71 26.93 12.62
CA LEU A 566 22.46 26.71 11.91
C LEU A 566 21.81 25.42 12.41
N LYS A 567 20.51 25.48 12.71
CA LYS A 567 19.70 24.31 13.04
C LYS A 567 18.46 24.30 12.16
N ALA A 568 18.14 23.12 11.62
CA ALA A 568 16.88 22.85 10.95
C ALA A 568 16.19 21.70 11.68
N ASP A 569 15.05 22.01 12.31
CA ASP A 569 14.30 21.07 13.13
C ASP A 569 12.93 20.83 12.49
N TRP A 570 12.57 19.55 12.32
CA TRP A 570 11.24 19.16 11.89
C TRP A 570 10.22 19.43 13.00
N THR A 571 9.13 20.11 12.67
CA THR A 571 8.08 20.45 13.63
C THR A 571 6.76 19.79 13.30
N THR A 572 6.05 19.33 14.34
CA THR A 572 4.71 18.77 14.17
C THR A 572 3.72 19.87 13.81
N THR A 573 3.14 19.81 12.63
CA THR A 573 2.13 20.76 12.12
C THR A 573 0.78 20.61 12.84
N ALA A 574 -0.13 21.57 12.67
CA ALA A 574 -1.44 21.56 13.33
C ALA A 574 -2.33 20.41 12.84
N ASP A 575 -2.31 20.14 11.54
CA ASP A 575 -3.07 19.06 10.89
C ASP A 575 -2.62 17.69 11.36
N VAL A 576 -1.32 17.44 11.52
CA VAL A 576 -0.78 16.21 12.11
C VAL A 576 -1.31 16.02 13.55
N ARG A 577 -1.31 17.07 14.35
CA ARG A 577 -1.88 17.01 15.73
C ARG A 577 -3.38 16.70 15.70
N ILE A 578 -4.13 17.37 14.83
CA ILE A 578 -5.57 17.13 14.67
C ILE A 578 -5.82 15.68 14.24
N GLY A 579 -5.09 15.18 13.24
CA GLY A 579 -5.20 13.81 12.76
C GLY A 579 -4.95 12.78 13.88
N ARG A 580 -3.89 12.97 14.68
CA ARG A 580 -3.57 12.11 15.83
C ARG A 580 -4.67 12.12 16.90
N TRP A 581 -5.23 13.28 17.22
CA TRP A 581 -6.34 13.39 18.18
C TRP A 581 -7.62 12.73 17.65
N LEU A 582 -7.97 12.92 16.38
CA LEU A 582 -9.12 12.25 15.77
C LEU A 582 -8.98 10.73 15.81
N THR A 583 -7.79 10.21 15.51
CA THR A 583 -7.51 8.77 15.61
C THR A 583 -7.69 8.27 17.03
N LEU A 584 -7.12 8.95 18.03
CA LEU A 584 -7.22 8.56 19.43
C LEU A 584 -8.67 8.54 19.89
N LEU A 585 -9.42 9.61 19.61
CA LEU A 585 -10.85 9.70 19.95
C LEU A 585 -11.66 8.58 19.31
N THR A 586 -11.40 8.29 18.04
CA THR A 586 -12.11 7.22 17.33
C THR A 586 -11.78 5.84 17.91
N LEU A 587 -10.54 5.56 18.25
CA LEU A 587 -10.14 4.31 18.88
C LEU A 587 -10.77 4.14 20.26
N VAL A 588 -10.85 5.20 21.05
CA VAL A 588 -11.53 5.20 22.37
C VAL A 588 -13.01 4.89 22.19
N LEU A 589 -13.69 5.55 21.25
CA LEU A 589 -15.11 5.31 20.94
C LEU A 589 -15.36 3.86 20.48
N LEU A 590 -14.57 3.34 19.54
CA LEU A 590 -14.69 1.96 19.06
C LEU A 590 -14.45 0.95 20.18
N THR A 591 -13.46 1.19 21.03
CA THR A 591 -13.18 0.32 22.19
C THR A 591 -14.34 0.34 23.20
N GLY A 592 -14.91 1.51 23.46
CA GLY A 592 -16.09 1.67 24.31
C GLY A 592 -17.31 0.92 23.78
N LEU A 593 -17.61 1.08 22.48
CA LEU A 593 -18.70 0.36 21.80
C LEU A 593 -18.49 -1.17 21.84
N TRP A 594 -17.30 -1.64 21.52
CA TRP A 594 -16.98 -3.06 21.56
C TRP A 594 -17.09 -3.68 22.96
N ARG A 595 -16.65 -2.97 24.02
CA ARG A 595 -16.79 -3.41 25.41
C ARG A 595 -18.26 -3.45 25.85
N SER A 596 -19.06 -2.45 25.49
CA SER A 596 -20.48 -2.41 25.83
C SER A 596 -21.25 -3.56 25.21
N GLU A 597 -20.96 -3.91 23.96
CA GLU A 597 -21.59 -5.03 23.26
C GLU A 597 -21.22 -6.39 23.88
N ARG A 598 -19.95 -6.59 24.25
CA ARG A 598 -19.53 -7.81 24.95
C ARG A 598 -20.27 -8.01 26.26
N ARG A 599 -20.46 -6.95 27.04
CA ARG A 599 -21.25 -6.98 28.29
C ARG A 599 -22.70 -7.37 28.02
N ASN A 600 -23.35 -6.71 27.07
CA ASN A 600 -24.73 -6.99 26.68
C ASN A 600 -24.92 -8.43 26.17
N THR A 601 -23.95 -8.98 25.44
CA THR A 601 -23.97 -10.35 24.93
C THR A 601 -23.79 -11.38 26.06
N ALA A 602 -22.92 -11.11 27.03
CA ALA A 602 -22.73 -11.95 28.21
C ALA A 602 -23.96 -12.00 29.09
N GLU A 603 -24.61 -10.84 29.34
CA GLU A 603 -25.86 -10.76 30.11
C GLU A 603 -27.02 -11.50 29.44
N ARG A 604 -27.16 -11.43 28.12
CA ARG A 604 -28.16 -12.19 27.35
C ARG A 604 -27.94 -13.69 27.45
N ARG A 605 -26.68 -14.16 27.38
CA ARG A 605 -26.33 -15.59 27.54
C ARG A 605 -26.64 -16.05 28.97
N SER A 606 -26.31 -15.30 30.00
CA SER A 606 -26.62 -15.60 31.38
C SER A 606 -28.13 -15.72 31.60
N LYS A 607 -28.94 -14.78 31.11
CA LYS A 607 -30.41 -14.82 31.21
C LYS A 607 -31.02 -16.01 30.44
N SER A 608 -30.47 -16.38 29.27
CA SER A 608 -30.96 -17.55 28.53
C SER A 608 -30.64 -18.90 29.21
N THR A 609 -29.49 -18.98 29.90
CA THR A 609 -29.08 -20.16 30.65
C THR A 609 -29.93 -20.28 31.94
N SER A 610 -30.24 -19.20 32.61
CA SER A 610 -31.13 -19.17 33.81
C SER A 610 -32.57 -19.54 33.45
N ALA A 611 -33.09 -19.13 32.30
CA ALA A 611 -34.42 -19.51 31.80
C ALA A 611 -34.53 -20.98 31.43
N ALA A 612 -33.44 -21.57 30.90
CA ALA A 612 -33.37 -23.00 30.54
C ALA A 612 -33.23 -23.91 31.79
N HIS A 613 -32.84 -23.40 32.94
CA HIS A 613 -32.82 -24.13 34.23
C HIS A 613 -34.11 -24.04 35.00
N LEU A 614 -35.06 -23.18 34.61
CA LEU A 614 -36.34 -22.97 35.25
C LEU A 614 -37.54 -23.62 34.49
N SER A 615 -37.27 -24.16 33.29
CA SER A 615 -38.18 -24.97 32.49
C SER A 615 -37.81 -26.47 32.58
#